data_53ff5df34e46633afea8a6f7c2244f82
#
_entry.id   53ff5df34e46633afea8a6f7c2244f82
#
_cell.length_a   1.000
_cell.length_b   1.000
_cell.length_c   1.000
_cell.angle_alpha   90.00
_cell.angle_beta   90.00
_cell.angle_gamma   90.00
#
_symmetry.space_group_name_H-M   'P 1'
#
loop_
_entity.id
_entity.type
_entity.pdbx_description
1 polymer ?
#
loop_
_entity_poly.entity_id
_entity_poly.type
_entity_poly.pdbx_seq_one_letter_code
_entity_poly.pdbx_strand_id
1 'polypeptide(L)'
;ISLLSIVIYDPYSEVVFVGHTGILIKYSDYYLFVEKIAFEQPYQATKVHTVDELLNIMSLRAEYFGEEGEAGPFVYNNGEYIGTLKKN
;
A
#
# COMPACT_ATOMS: atom_id res chain seq x y z
N ILE A 1 -4.13 -9.69 12.62
CA ILE A 1 -4.56 -9.47 11.22
C ILE A 1 -5.17 -8.10 11.09
N SER A 2 -4.72 -7.35 10.10
CA SER A 2 -5.26 -6.02 9.82
C SER A 2 -5.43 -5.81 8.32
N LEU A 3 -6.29 -4.85 7.95
CA LEU A 3 -6.53 -4.47 6.56
C LEU A 3 -5.65 -3.28 6.21
N LEU A 4 -4.78 -3.46 5.22
CA LEU A 4 -3.93 -2.39 4.73
C LEU A 4 -4.54 -1.83 3.44
N SER A 5 -4.72 -0.53 3.40
CA SER A 5 -5.33 0.16 2.26
C SER A 5 -4.40 1.23 1.73
N ILE A 6 -4.29 1.30 0.40
CA ILE A 6 -3.53 2.35 -0.28
C ILE A 6 -4.54 3.30 -0.88
N VAL A 7 -4.52 4.53 -0.41
CA VAL A 7 -5.47 5.57 -0.80
C VAL A 7 -4.78 6.53 -1.76
N ILE A 8 -5.40 6.74 -2.90
CA ILE A 8 -4.87 7.58 -3.97
C ILE A 8 -5.75 8.81 -4.12
N TYR A 9 -5.11 9.97 -4.21
CA TYR A 9 -5.77 11.24 -4.47
C TYR A 9 -5.63 11.60 -5.95
N ASP A 10 -6.77 11.88 -6.58
CA ASP A 10 -6.79 12.34 -7.97
C ASP A 10 -7.07 13.85 -7.99
N PRO A 11 -6.07 14.68 -8.30
CA PRO A 11 -6.26 16.13 -8.27
C PRO A 11 -7.17 16.66 -9.38
N TYR A 12 -7.32 15.91 -10.48
CA TYR A 12 -8.16 16.36 -11.59
C TYR A 12 -9.65 16.27 -11.26
N SER A 13 -10.05 15.21 -10.59
CA SER A 13 -11.44 15.02 -10.19
C SER A 13 -11.69 15.40 -8.73
N GLU A 14 -10.65 15.76 -8.01
CA GLU A 14 -10.70 16.10 -6.58
C GLU A 14 -11.32 14.98 -5.74
N VAL A 15 -11.04 13.72 -6.11
CA VAL A 15 -11.55 12.54 -5.41
C VAL A 15 -10.41 11.78 -4.76
N VAL A 16 -10.73 11.15 -3.64
CA VAL A 16 -9.85 10.22 -2.94
C VAL A 16 -10.47 8.84 -3.07
N PHE A 17 -9.70 7.85 -3.47
CA PHE A 17 -10.21 6.48 -3.62
C PHE A 17 -9.17 5.46 -3.15
N VAL A 18 -9.69 4.27 -2.79
CA VAL A 18 -8.83 3.16 -2.38
C VAL A 18 -8.35 2.46 -3.66
N GLY A 19 -7.05 2.57 -3.95
CA GLY A 19 -6.46 2.01 -5.14
C GLY A 19 -6.03 0.56 -4.98
N HIS A 20 -5.78 0.11 -3.74
CA HIS A 20 -5.32 -1.24 -3.48
C HIS A 20 -5.55 -1.60 -2.02
N THR A 21 -5.87 -2.85 -1.75
CA THR A 21 -5.99 -3.37 -0.38
C THR A 21 -5.31 -4.71 -0.26
N GLY A 22 -4.86 -5.03 0.93
CA GLY A 22 -4.30 -6.32 1.28
C GLY A 22 -4.45 -6.59 2.76
N ILE A 23 -4.05 -7.77 3.19
CA ILE A 23 -4.12 -8.19 4.58
C ILE A 23 -2.72 -8.25 5.16
N LEU A 24 -2.51 -7.56 6.27
CA LEU A 24 -1.25 -7.60 7.00
C LEU A 24 -1.40 -8.52 8.20
N ILE A 25 -0.52 -9.52 8.28
CA ILE A 25 -0.50 -10.50 9.37
C ILE A 25 0.78 -10.29 10.16
N LYS A 26 0.62 -10.02 11.45
CA LYS A 26 1.77 -9.83 12.35
C LYS A 26 2.12 -11.15 13.04
N TYR A 27 3.38 -11.56 12.89
CA TYR A 27 3.99 -12.66 13.63
C TYR A 27 4.99 -12.09 14.64
N SER A 28 5.59 -12.95 15.47
CA SER A 28 6.51 -12.48 16.50
C SER A 28 7.76 -11.78 15.94
N ASP A 29 8.29 -12.28 14.81
CA ASP A 29 9.54 -11.78 14.25
C ASP A 29 9.42 -11.10 12.89
N TYR A 30 8.21 -11.13 12.30
CA TYR A 30 8.02 -10.59 10.95
C TYR A 30 6.55 -10.34 10.67
N TYR A 31 6.29 -9.73 9.49
CA TYR A 31 4.95 -9.53 8.97
C TYR A 31 4.81 -10.22 7.64
N LEU A 32 3.60 -10.71 7.34
CA LEU A 32 3.24 -11.15 5.99
C LEU A 32 2.19 -10.18 5.44
N PHE A 33 2.45 -9.67 4.25
CA PHE A 33 1.46 -8.87 3.52
C PHE A 33 0.90 -9.72 2.40
N VAL A 34 -0.39 -10.06 2.49
CA VAL A 34 -1.09 -10.91 1.53
C VAL A 34 -1.96 -10.03 0.66
N GLU A 35 -1.72 -10.08 -0.65
CA GLU A 35 -2.41 -9.22 -1.60
C GLU A 35 -2.64 -9.93 -2.91
N LYS A 36 -3.59 -9.41 -3.68
CA LYS A 36 -3.82 -9.84 -5.05
C LYS A 36 -3.42 -8.68 -5.96
N ILE A 37 -2.31 -8.85 -6.69
CA ILE A 37 -1.74 -7.77 -7.49
C ILE A 37 -2.56 -7.47 -8.72
N ALA A 38 -3.10 -8.51 -9.36
CA ALA A 38 -3.90 -8.35 -10.57
C ALA A 38 -5.13 -9.25 -10.50
N PHE A 39 -6.19 -8.85 -11.20
CA PHE A 39 -7.49 -9.52 -11.13
C PHE A 39 -7.43 -11.02 -11.40
N GLU A 40 -6.64 -11.45 -12.38
CA GLU A 40 -6.55 -12.86 -12.77
C GLU A 40 -5.35 -13.60 -12.18
N GLN A 41 -4.62 -12.95 -11.28
CA GLN A 41 -3.44 -13.56 -10.69
C GLN A 41 -3.73 -14.09 -9.29
N PRO A 42 -2.96 -15.08 -8.83
CA PRO A 42 -3.14 -15.61 -7.48
C PRO A 42 -2.74 -14.58 -6.42
N TYR A 43 -3.14 -14.83 -5.19
CA TYR A 43 -2.68 -14.04 -4.06
C TYR A 43 -1.18 -14.22 -3.88
N GLN A 44 -0.53 -13.16 -3.45
CA GLN A 44 0.90 -13.15 -3.22
C GLN A 44 1.16 -12.75 -1.76
N ALA A 45 2.10 -13.41 -1.11
CA ALA A 45 2.50 -13.08 0.25
C ALA A 45 3.93 -12.53 0.24
N THR A 46 4.11 -11.36 0.83
CA THR A 46 5.42 -10.73 0.95
C THR A 46 5.81 -10.68 2.41
N LYS A 47 6.98 -11.25 2.74
CA LYS A 47 7.51 -11.25 4.09
C LYS A 47 8.38 -10.02 4.30
N VAL A 48 8.08 -9.27 5.37
CA VAL A 48 8.89 -8.11 5.77
C VAL A 48 9.12 -8.14 7.27
N HIS A 49 10.17 -7.51 7.74
CA HIS A 49 10.50 -7.50 9.16
C HIS A 49 9.92 -6.29 9.89
N THR A 50 9.71 -5.20 9.16
CA THR A 50 9.13 -3.98 9.72
C THR A 50 8.10 -3.40 8.75
N VAL A 51 7.21 -2.55 9.29
CA VAL A 51 6.24 -1.82 8.46
C VAL A 51 6.95 -0.86 7.52
N ASP A 52 8.04 -0.23 7.96
CA ASP A 52 8.82 0.66 7.11
C ASP A 52 9.39 -0.06 5.88
N GLU A 53 9.85 -1.30 6.08
CA GLU A 53 10.32 -2.13 4.96
C GLU A 53 9.20 -2.38 3.95
N LEU A 54 7.98 -2.65 4.42
CA LEU A 54 6.83 -2.84 3.56
C LEU A 54 6.51 -1.56 2.78
N LEU A 55 6.52 -0.41 3.44
CA LEU A 55 6.26 0.88 2.78
C LEU A 55 7.32 1.17 1.71
N ASN A 56 8.58 0.82 1.96
CA ASN A 56 9.64 1.00 0.98
C ASN A 56 9.43 0.12 -0.26
N ILE A 57 9.01 -1.14 -0.06
CA ILE A 57 8.71 -2.04 -1.17
C ILE A 57 7.55 -1.51 -2.00
N MET A 58 6.49 -1.06 -1.35
CA MET A 58 5.33 -0.49 -2.03
C MET A 58 5.69 0.79 -2.79
N SER A 59 6.63 1.56 -2.28
CA SER A 59 7.08 2.79 -2.93
C SER A 59 7.80 2.55 -4.26
N LEU A 60 8.23 1.30 -4.51
CA LEU A 60 8.85 0.92 -5.79
C LEU A 60 7.83 0.58 -6.87
N ARG A 61 6.55 0.49 -6.53
CA ARG A 61 5.49 0.12 -7.47
C ARG A 61 4.97 1.35 -8.19
N ALA A 62 5.32 1.46 -9.48
CA ALA A 62 4.97 2.63 -10.28
C ALA A 62 3.47 2.86 -10.43
N GLU A 63 2.68 1.78 -10.41
CA GLU A 63 1.22 1.85 -10.58
C GLU A 63 0.49 2.60 -9.49
N TYR A 64 1.12 2.81 -8.35
CA TYR A 64 0.52 3.57 -7.25
C TYR A 64 0.69 5.08 -7.40
N PHE A 65 1.56 5.50 -8.30
CA PHE A 65 1.88 6.92 -8.46
C PHE A 65 1.26 7.49 -9.73
N GLY A 66 0.72 8.68 -9.61
CA GLY A 66 0.18 9.43 -10.73
C GLY A 66 1.23 10.34 -11.33
N GLU A 67 0.79 11.52 -11.77
CA GLU A 67 1.68 12.49 -12.37
C GLU A 67 2.62 13.12 -11.32
N GLU A 68 3.72 13.66 -11.81
CA GLU A 68 4.71 14.33 -10.99
C GLU A 68 4.08 15.51 -10.24
N GLY A 69 4.40 15.64 -8.98
CA GLY A 69 3.88 16.70 -8.13
C GLY A 69 2.63 16.36 -7.34
N GLU A 70 2.04 15.19 -7.59
CA GLU A 70 0.89 14.74 -6.81
C GLU A 70 1.31 14.29 -5.42
N ALA A 71 0.46 14.55 -4.44
CA ALA A 71 0.66 14.03 -3.10
C ALA A 71 0.42 12.53 -3.07
N GLY A 72 1.26 11.83 -2.42
CA GLY A 72 1.29 10.46 -2.18
C GLY A 72 1.14 9.42 -2.58
N PRO A 73 0.88 8.20 -2.70
CA PRO A 73 -0.30 7.55 -2.08
C PRO A 73 -0.17 7.43 -0.55
N PHE A 74 -1.31 7.40 0.10
CA PHE A 74 -1.37 7.32 1.56
C PHE A 74 -1.74 5.90 1.99
N VAL A 75 -1.08 5.41 3.04
CA VAL A 75 -1.30 4.04 3.52
C VAL A 75 -2.03 4.07 4.85
N TYR A 76 -3.10 3.29 4.94
CA TYR A 76 -3.90 3.14 6.15
C TYR A 76 -3.92 1.69 6.59
N ASN A 77 -3.84 1.47 7.90
CA ASN A 77 -3.94 0.14 8.49
C ASN A 77 -5.16 0.13 9.40
N ASN A 78 -6.17 -0.68 9.06
CA ASN A 78 -7.47 -0.70 9.76
C ASN A 78 -8.08 0.71 9.87
N GLY A 79 -7.88 1.54 8.83
CA GLY A 79 -8.41 2.90 8.81
C GLY A 79 -7.54 3.94 9.49
N GLU A 80 -6.39 3.54 10.05
CA GLU A 80 -5.45 4.45 10.68
C GLU A 80 -4.29 4.77 9.73
N TYR A 81 -4.01 6.05 9.54
CA TYR A 81 -2.92 6.49 8.69
C TYR A 81 -1.56 6.06 9.27
N ILE A 82 -0.75 5.39 8.46
CA ILE A 82 0.57 4.91 8.91
C ILE A 82 1.74 5.41 8.08
N GLY A 83 1.49 6.06 6.96
CA GLY A 83 2.59 6.61 6.17
C GLY A 83 2.17 6.96 4.76
N THR A 84 3.09 7.62 4.05
CA THR A 84 2.92 8.04 2.67
C THR A 84 4.00 7.40 1.82
N LEU A 85 3.61 6.83 0.67
CA LEU A 85 4.56 6.24 -0.25
C LEU A 85 5.30 7.35 -1.00
N LYS A 86 6.58 7.15 -1.25
CA LYS A 86 7.42 8.13 -1.93
C LYS A 86 7.98 7.55 -3.22
N LYS A 87 7.83 8.31 -4.28
CA LYS A 87 8.38 7.94 -5.58
C LYS A 87 9.90 8.19 -5.57
N ASN A 88 10.62 7.16 -5.96
CA ASN A 88 12.08 7.26 -6.08
C ASN A 88 12.49 7.73 -7.47
#